data_b167abcdc8de53d96f9cc675c128496d
#
_entry.id   b167abcdc8de53d96f9cc675c128496d
#
_cell.length_a   1.000
_cell.length_b   1.000
_cell.length_c   1.000
_cell.angle_alpha   90.00
_cell.angle_beta   90.00
_cell.angle_gamma   90.00
#
_symmetry.space_group_name_H-M   'P 1'
#
loop_
_entity.id
_entity.type
_entity.pdbx_description
1 polymer ?
#
loop_
_entity_poly.entity_id
_entity_poly.type
_entity_poly.pdbx_seq_one_letter_code
_entity_poly.pdbx_strand_id
1 'polypeptide(L)'
;MYRPPFEKPDLERKFGNLTLTYATQIHACALEVDPETGVYEIVDYAAVDDCGNRIHPQIVEGQVHGATAQALGAATHEIFTYDEEGNLLTPNFYDYHVPHALDMPRMSTGFIESESPFTPLGAKGMGEGGGAGIHAVCSALQNALGKRGEGPIIWRSCNPYHRVWEMLENPGETRKFVSVESR
;
A
#
# COMPACT_ATOMS: atom_id res chain seq x y z
N MET A 1 -20.76 -19.09 -22.86
CA MET A 1 -20.46 -18.15 -21.74
C MET A 1 -20.09 -18.96 -20.51
N TYR A 2 -18.90 -18.77 -19.95
CA TYR A 2 -18.47 -19.45 -18.72
C TYR A 2 -19.26 -18.89 -17.52
N ARG A 3 -19.83 -19.79 -16.73
CA ARG A 3 -20.50 -19.43 -15.47
C ARG A 3 -19.71 -20.07 -14.33
N PRO A 4 -18.98 -19.28 -13.55
CA PRO A 4 -18.26 -19.80 -12.41
C PRO A 4 -19.23 -20.32 -11.33
N PRO A 5 -18.80 -21.27 -10.49
CA PRO A 5 -19.62 -21.89 -9.46
C PRO A 5 -19.79 -20.96 -8.24
N PHE A 6 -20.44 -19.83 -8.43
CA PHE A 6 -20.76 -18.91 -7.33
C PHE A 6 -21.91 -19.46 -6.46
N GLU A 7 -21.76 -19.26 -5.17
CA GLU A 7 -22.86 -19.35 -4.22
C GLU A 7 -23.36 -17.95 -3.87
N LYS A 8 -24.67 -17.71 -4.07
CA LYS A 8 -25.28 -16.44 -3.67
C LYS A 8 -25.15 -16.25 -2.16
N PRO A 9 -24.94 -15.01 -1.68
CA PRO A 9 -24.87 -14.75 -0.25
C PRO A 9 -26.22 -15.10 0.41
N ASP A 10 -26.14 -15.90 1.45
CA ASP A 10 -27.22 -16.12 2.39
C ASP A 10 -27.18 -14.97 3.42
N LEU A 11 -28.15 -14.06 3.32
CA LEU A 11 -28.21 -12.88 4.19
C LEU A 11 -28.54 -13.21 5.64
N GLU A 12 -29.20 -14.34 5.90
CA GLU A 12 -29.52 -14.80 7.26
C GLU A 12 -28.27 -15.38 7.94
N ARG A 13 -27.54 -16.21 7.21
CA ARG A 13 -26.28 -16.82 7.69
C ARG A 13 -25.09 -15.90 7.57
N LYS A 14 -25.20 -14.76 6.85
CA LYS A 14 -24.12 -13.85 6.53
C LYS A 14 -22.92 -14.57 5.87
N PHE A 15 -23.21 -15.53 5.02
CA PHE A 15 -22.26 -16.37 4.34
C PHE A 15 -22.57 -16.43 2.84
N GLY A 16 -21.51 -16.49 2.00
CA GLY A 16 -21.62 -16.66 0.56
C GLY A 16 -20.25 -16.86 -0.06
N ASN A 17 -20.18 -17.43 -1.24
CA ASN A 17 -18.94 -17.59 -1.99
C ASN A 17 -19.04 -16.80 -3.31
N LEU A 18 -18.81 -15.50 -3.24
CA LEU A 18 -18.80 -14.60 -4.40
C LEU A 18 -17.42 -14.47 -5.04
N THR A 19 -16.37 -14.78 -4.30
CA THR A 19 -14.98 -14.72 -4.76
C THR A 19 -14.41 -16.13 -4.76
N LEU A 20 -14.13 -16.66 -5.95
CA LEU A 20 -13.65 -18.04 -6.11
C LEU A 20 -12.15 -18.17 -5.89
N THR A 21 -11.40 -17.09 -6.02
CA THR A 21 -9.93 -17.11 -5.91
C THR A 21 -9.45 -15.91 -5.12
N TYR A 22 -8.43 -16.13 -4.29
CA TYR A 22 -7.75 -15.11 -3.52
C TYR A 22 -6.26 -15.15 -3.85
N ALA A 23 -5.75 -14.08 -4.43
CA ALA A 23 -4.30 -13.84 -4.48
C ALA A 23 -3.84 -13.33 -3.11
N THR A 24 -2.66 -13.72 -2.68
CA THR A 24 -2.08 -13.31 -1.40
C THR A 24 -0.80 -12.55 -1.66
N GLN A 25 -0.57 -11.49 -0.89
CA GLN A 25 0.61 -10.64 -1.00
C GLN A 25 1.20 -10.40 0.39
N ILE A 26 2.52 -10.45 0.47
CA ILE A 26 3.28 -10.07 1.66
C ILE A 26 4.37 -9.11 1.21
N HIS A 27 4.39 -7.91 1.77
CA HIS A 27 5.38 -6.90 1.48
C HIS A 27 6.14 -6.51 2.75
N ALA A 28 7.44 -6.30 2.61
CA ALA A 28 8.32 -5.80 3.65
C ALA A 28 9.08 -4.57 3.14
N CYS A 29 9.20 -3.57 4.00
CA CYS A 29 9.86 -2.31 3.70
C CYS A 29 10.80 -1.96 4.84
N ALA A 30 12.04 -1.59 4.52
CA ALA A 30 12.97 -0.97 5.42
C ALA A 30 13.22 0.47 4.96
N LEU A 31 13.14 1.43 5.88
CA LEU A 31 13.40 2.83 5.58
C LEU A 31 14.20 3.51 6.69
N GLU A 32 14.90 4.57 6.32
CA GLU A 32 15.61 5.47 7.23
C GLU A 32 14.96 6.84 7.20
N VAL A 33 14.80 7.47 8.34
CA VAL A 33 14.21 8.81 8.50
C VAL A 33 15.26 9.74 9.09
N ASP A 34 15.47 10.88 8.46
CA ASP A 34 16.22 11.99 9.05
C ASP A 34 15.30 12.74 10.03
N PRO A 35 15.58 12.71 11.34
CA PRO A 35 14.72 13.32 12.33
C PRO A 35 14.73 14.85 12.29
N GLU A 36 15.73 15.49 11.69
CA GLU A 36 15.84 16.96 11.62
C GLU A 36 15.00 17.54 10.48
N THR A 37 14.83 16.77 9.40
CA THR A 37 14.16 17.23 8.17
C THR A 37 12.86 16.52 7.86
N GLY A 38 12.63 15.34 8.45
CA GLY A 38 11.52 14.46 8.11
C GLY A 38 11.69 13.73 6.76
N VAL A 39 12.82 13.94 6.07
CA VAL A 39 13.14 13.22 4.84
C VAL A 39 13.38 11.75 5.16
N TYR A 40 12.85 10.87 4.36
CA TYR A 40 13.10 9.44 4.50
C TYR A 40 13.40 8.78 3.15
N GLU A 41 14.16 7.71 3.22
CA GLU A 41 14.55 6.90 2.07
C GLU A 41 14.16 5.44 2.32
N ILE A 42 13.60 4.78 1.31
CA ILE A 42 13.33 3.34 1.34
C ILE A 42 14.61 2.63 0.93
N VAL A 43 15.33 2.06 1.90
CA VAL A 43 16.64 1.45 1.70
C VAL A 43 16.56 0.02 1.20
N ASP A 44 15.46 -0.69 1.47
CA ASP A 44 15.24 -2.05 0.97
C ASP A 44 13.74 -2.36 0.89
N TYR A 45 13.36 -3.17 -0.08
CA TYR A 45 11.97 -3.56 -0.31
C TYR A 45 11.87 -4.99 -0.83
N ALA A 46 10.97 -5.77 -0.26
CA ALA A 46 10.69 -7.12 -0.70
C ALA A 46 9.19 -7.36 -0.86
N ALA A 47 8.81 -8.08 -1.90
CA ALA A 47 7.44 -8.49 -2.19
C ALA A 47 7.40 -9.98 -2.49
N VAL A 48 6.49 -10.72 -1.86
CA VAL A 48 6.19 -12.11 -2.15
C VAL A 48 4.72 -12.24 -2.45
N ASP A 49 4.42 -12.75 -3.64
CA ASP A 49 3.08 -12.82 -4.18
C ASP A 49 2.69 -14.26 -4.52
N ASP A 50 1.40 -14.59 -4.35
CA ASP A 50 0.78 -15.83 -4.76
C ASP A 50 -0.39 -15.53 -5.70
N CYS A 51 -0.16 -15.68 -6.99
CA CYS A 51 -1.22 -15.62 -8.01
C CYS A 51 -1.55 -17.00 -8.59
N GLY A 52 -1.25 -18.07 -7.87
CA GLY A 52 -1.34 -19.43 -8.37
C GLY A 52 -0.30 -19.69 -9.45
N ASN A 53 -0.64 -20.52 -10.45
CA ASN A 53 0.25 -20.76 -11.58
C ASN A 53 0.50 -19.48 -12.38
N ARG A 54 1.76 -19.09 -12.52
CA ARG A 54 2.20 -17.91 -13.28
C ARG A 54 2.25 -18.21 -14.77
N ILE A 55 1.15 -17.94 -15.48
CA ILE A 55 1.05 -18.20 -16.92
C ILE A 55 2.14 -17.47 -17.72
N HIS A 56 2.49 -16.25 -17.30
CA HIS A 56 3.56 -15.45 -17.90
C HIS A 56 4.40 -14.75 -16.81
N PRO A 57 5.49 -15.38 -16.34
CA PRO A 57 6.27 -14.89 -15.20
C PRO A 57 6.74 -13.44 -15.30
N GLN A 58 7.21 -12.99 -16.47
CA GLN A 58 7.67 -11.61 -16.67
C GLN A 58 6.53 -10.58 -16.54
N ILE A 59 5.31 -10.91 -16.99
CA ILE A 59 4.15 -10.03 -16.84
C ILE A 59 3.75 -9.99 -15.35
N VAL A 60 3.77 -11.12 -14.67
CA VAL A 60 3.48 -11.19 -13.23
C VAL A 60 4.45 -10.32 -12.43
N GLU A 61 5.74 -10.43 -12.70
CA GLU A 61 6.77 -9.59 -12.07
C GLU A 61 6.57 -8.11 -12.38
N GLY A 62 6.26 -7.78 -13.63
CA GLY A 62 5.95 -6.41 -14.06
C GLY A 62 4.72 -5.83 -13.34
N GLN A 63 3.71 -6.64 -13.06
CA GLN A 63 2.54 -6.22 -12.24
C GLN A 63 2.93 -5.94 -10.80
N VAL A 64 3.78 -6.77 -10.18
CA VAL A 64 4.27 -6.53 -8.81
C VAL A 64 5.03 -5.20 -8.76
N HIS A 65 5.97 -4.98 -9.67
CA HIS A 65 6.76 -3.74 -9.71
C HIS A 65 5.87 -2.51 -9.95
N GLY A 66 4.98 -2.58 -10.95
CA GLY A 66 4.14 -1.44 -11.33
C GLY A 66 3.13 -1.07 -10.25
N ALA A 67 2.45 -2.06 -9.66
CA ALA A 67 1.50 -1.80 -8.58
C ALA A 67 2.20 -1.37 -7.28
N THR A 68 3.41 -1.88 -7.01
CA THR A 68 4.23 -1.38 -5.90
C THR A 68 4.63 0.08 -6.12
N ALA A 69 5.02 0.48 -7.32
CA ALA A 69 5.31 1.89 -7.62
C ALA A 69 4.11 2.81 -7.34
N GLN A 70 2.90 2.40 -7.73
CA GLN A 70 1.67 3.13 -7.38
C GLN A 70 1.46 3.19 -5.85
N ALA A 71 1.69 2.07 -5.16
CA ALA A 71 1.54 2.00 -3.70
C ALA A 71 2.55 2.91 -2.98
N LEU A 72 3.79 2.96 -3.45
CA LEU A 72 4.82 3.87 -2.93
C LEU A 72 4.42 5.32 -3.14
N GLY A 73 3.98 5.71 -4.34
CA GLY A 73 3.47 7.05 -4.61
C GLY A 73 2.34 7.45 -3.68
N ALA A 74 1.34 6.59 -3.54
CA ALA A 74 0.21 6.81 -2.64
C ALA A 74 0.60 6.88 -1.15
N ALA A 75 1.69 6.22 -0.75
CA ALA A 75 2.19 6.25 0.62
C ALA A 75 3.06 7.48 0.92
N THR A 76 3.71 8.07 -0.10
CA THR A 76 4.77 9.06 0.08
C THR A 76 4.39 10.46 -0.40
N HIS A 77 4.00 10.63 -1.66
CA HIS A 77 3.95 11.94 -2.33
C HIS A 77 2.63 12.28 -3.01
N GLU A 78 1.84 11.29 -3.45
CA GLU A 78 0.63 11.52 -4.21
C GLU A 78 -0.49 12.02 -3.29
N ILE A 79 -0.67 13.33 -3.22
CA ILE A 79 -1.68 13.99 -2.39
C ILE A 79 -2.44 15.05 -3.17
N PHE A 80 -3.77 15.03 -3.06
CA PHE A 80 -4.62 16.15 -3.46
C PHE A 80 -4.76 17.13 -2.31
N THR A 81 -4.37 18.39 -2.56
CA THR A 81 -4.48 19.49 -1.59
C THR A 81 -5.51 20.50 -2.09
N TYR A 82 -6.36 20.95 -1.20
CA TYR A 82 -7.40 21.93 -1.49
C TYR A 82 -7.25 23.14 -0.55
N ASP A 83 -7.62 24.34 -1.05
CA ASP A 83 -7.75 25.53 -0.21
C ASP A 83 -9.06 25.52 0.61
N GLU A 84 -9.29 26.58 1.40
CA GLU A 84 -10.49 26.70 2.24
C GLU A 84 -11.78 26.86 1.39
N GLU A 85 -11.67 27.33 0.16
CA GLU A 85 -12.76 27.50 -0.80
C GLU A 85 -13.03 26.22 -1.62
N GLY A 86 -12.17 25.17 -1.47
CA GLY A 86 -12.31 23.89 -2.16
C GLY A 86 -11.66 23.86 -3.55
N ASN A 87 -10.81 24.83 -3.90
CA ASN A 87 -10.04 24.78 -5.14
C ASN A 87 -8.86 23.82 -5.00
N LEU A 88 -8.62 23.03 -6.05
CA LEU A 88 -7.50 22.07 -6.08
C LEU A 88 -6.17 22.83 -6.26
N LEU A 89 -5.26 22.69 -5.29
CA LEU A 89 -3.93 23.30 -5.29
C LEU A 89 -2.86 22.43 -5.99
N THR A 90 -3.19 21.18 -6.31
CA THR A 90 -2.31 20.23 -7.02
C THR A 90 -2.91 19.82 -8.37
N PRO A 91 -3.19 20.77 -9.31
CA PRO A 91 -3.96 20.50 -10.52
C PRO A 91 -3.15 19.90 -11.67
N ASN A 92 -1.84 19.76 -11.54
CA ASN A 92 -0.93 19.32 -12.60
C ASN A 92 0.22 18.47 -12.04
N PHE A 93 1.01 17.82 -12.89
CA PHE A 93 2.14 16.97 -12.49
C PHE A 93 3.36 17.70 -11.92
N TYR A 94 3.35 19.02 -11.88
CA TYR A 94 4.38 19.78 -11.17
C TYR A 94 4.08 19.84 -9.68
N ASP A 95 2.80 19.96 -9.32
CA ASP A 95 2.33 20.06 -7.93
C ASP A 95 1.94 18.69 -7.38
N TYR A 96 1.30 17.83 -8.20
CA TYR A 96 0.97 16.45 -7.88
C TYR A 96 2.13 15.54 -8.27
N HIS A 97 2.91 15.13 -7.30
CA HIS A 97 4.14 14.39 -7.53
C HIS A 97 3.88 12.90 -7.76
N VAL A 98 4.01 12.46 -9.02
CA VAL A 98 4.01 11.03 -9.38
C VAL A 98 5.42 10.48 -9.22
N PRO A 99 5.62 9.30 -8.61
CA PRO A 99 6.94 8.72 -8.44
C PRO A 99 7.69 8.54 -9.76
N HIS A 100 8.96 8.86 -9.76
CA HIS A 100 9.85 8.58 -10.89
C HIS A 100 10.76 7.37 -10.60
N ALA A 101 11.52 6.96 -11.59
CA ALA A 101 12.41 5.80 -11.48
C ALA A 101 13.46 5.93 -10.34
N LEU A 102 13.84 7.17 -9.98
CA LEU A 102 14.80 7.43 -8.90
C LEU A 102 14.18 7.31 -7.51
N ASP A 103 12.85 7.41 -7.39
CA ASP A 103 12.14 7.25 -6.13
C ASP A 103 11.89 5.77 -5.79
N MET A 104 12.15 4.89 -6.77
CA MET A 104 11.91 3.47 -6.58
C MET A 104 13.08 2.79 -5.89
N PRO A 105 12.84 2.06 -4.78
CA PRO A 105 13.88 1.28 -4.14
C PRO A 105 14.27 0.09 -5.00
N ARG A 106 15.43 -0.48 -4.70
CA ARG A 106 15.76 -1.82 -5.18
C ARG A 106 14.76 -2.81 -4.60
N MET A 107 14.07 -3.55 -5.47
CA MET A 107 13.01 -4.47 -5.07
C MET A 107 13.45 -5.92 -5.27
N SER A 108 13.30 -6.72 -4.22
CA SER A 108 13.43 -8.18 -4.28
C SER A 108 12.03 -8.80 -4.40
N THR A 109 11.79 -9.60 -5.44
CA THR A 109 10.51 -10.27 -5.66
C THR A 109 10.62 -11.77 -5.47
N GLY A 110 9.59 -12.36 -4.87
CA GLY A 110 9.45 -13.80 -4.70
C GLY A 110 8.01 -14.22 -5.02
N PHE A 111 7.83 -15.50 -5.34
CA PHE A 111 6.52 -16.03 -5.70
C PHE A 111 6.30 -17.38 -5.02
N ILE A 112 5.05 -17.55 -4.54
CA ILE A 112 4.51 -18.83 -4.05
C ILE A 112 3.38 -19.21 -5.00
N GLU A 113 3.25 -20.48 -5.31
CA GLU A 113 2.23 -20.99 -6.21
C GLU A 113 1.26 -21.90 -5.44
N SER A 114 0.09 -21.35 -5.06
CA SER A 114 -1.05 -22.15 -4.61
C SER A 114 -2.14 -22.11 -5.68
N GLU A 115 -2.29 -23.21 -6.39
CA GLU A 115 -3.19 -23.30 -7.54
C GLU A 115 -4.65 -23.10 -7.14
N SER A 116 -5.39 -22.35 -7.99
CA SER A 116 -6.84 -22.26 -7.87
C SER A 116 -7.52 -23.53 -8.39
N PRO A 117 -8.39 -24.16 -7.61
CA PRO A 117 -9.16 -25.31 -8.08
C PRO A 117 -10.27 -24.93 -9.07
N PHE A 118 -10.57 -23.63 -9.24
CA PHE A 118 -11.67 -23.13 -10.06
C PHE A 118 -11.24 -22.67 -11.45
N THR A 119 -9.95 -22.59 -11.71
CA THR A 119 -9.41 -22.21 -13.02
C THR A 119 -8.65 -23.38 -13.66
N PRO A 120 -8.81 -23.62 -14.97
CA PRO A 120 -8.16 -24.76 -15.62
C PRO A 120 -6.64 -24.77 -15.55
N LEU A 121 -6.03 -23.58 -15.41
CA LEU A 121 -4.58 -23.41 -15.32
C LEU A 121 -4.10 -23.15 -13.89
N GLY A 122 -4.97 -23.18 -12.89
CA GLY A 122 -4.61 -22.90 -11.51
C GLY A 122 -4.25 -21.42 -11.22
N ALA A 123 -4.37 -20.54 -12.22
CA ALA A 123 -4.03 -19.13 -12.07
C ALA A 123 -5.06 -18.37 -11.25
N LYS A 124 -4.61 -17.32 -10.55
CA LYS A 124 -5.42 -16.33 -9.83
C LYS A 124 -5.19 -14.94 -10.41
N GLY A 125 -5.97 -13.96 -9.98
CA GLY A 125 -5.77 -12.57 -10.39
C GLY A 125 -4.43 -12.00 -9.88
N MET A 126 -3.78 -11.14 -10.68
CA MET A 126 -2.49 -10.53 -10.35
C MET A 126 -2.44 -9.02 -10.67
N GLY A 127 -3.50 -8.44 -11.20
CA GLY A 127 -3.52 -7.03 -11.63
C GLY A 127 -3.20 -6.04 -10.50
N GLU A 128 -3.48 -6.39 -9.27
CA GLU A 128 -3.25 -5.56 -8.08
C GLU A 128 -2.10 -6.08 -7.19
N GLY A 129 -1.21 -6.89 -7.79
CA GLY A 129 -0.04 -7.46 -7.10
C GLY A 129 0.98 -6.40 -6.73
N GLY A 130 0.93 -5.77 -5.66
CA GLY A 130 1.76 -4.65 -5.19
C GLY A 130 0.97 -3.69 -4.32
N GLY A 131 -0.37 -3.82 -4.30
CA GLY A 131 -1.24 -2.95 -3.52
C GLY A 131 -0.96 -2.97 -2.01
N ALA A 132 -0.39 -4.04 -1.48
CA ALA A 132 0.04 -4.14 -0.09
C ALA A 132 1.20 -3.18 0.27
N GLY A 133 1.87 -2.60 -0.72
CA GLY A 133 3.00 -1.69 -0.54
C GLY A 133 2.67 -0.46 0.30
N ILE A 134 1.46 0.10 0.19
CA ILE A 134 1.02 1.24 1.03
C ILE A 134 1.18 0.89 2.51
N HIS A 135 0.68 -0.27 2.91
CA HIS A 135 0.71 -0.71 4.31
C HIS A 135 2.14 -1.02 4.78
N ALA A 136 2.99 -1.58 3.92
CA ALA A 136 4.38 -1.86 4.24
C ALA A 136 5.14 -0.56 4.54
N VAL A 137 5.02 0.46 3.68
CA VAL A 137 5.67 1.77 3.88
C VAL A 137 5.14 2.47 5.14
N CYS A 138 3.81 2.55 5.30
CA CYS A 138 3.23 3.19 6.49
C CYS A 138 3.63 2.48 7.78
N SER A 139 3.72 1.14 7.78
CA SER A 139 4.16 0.38 8.94
C SER A 139 5.63 0.58 9.26
N ALA A 140 6.50 0.63 8.23
CA ALA A 140 7.92 0.91 8.40
C ALA A 140 8.14 2.33 8.94
N LEU A 141 7.45 3.32 8.39
CA LEU A 141 7.48 4.71 8.84
C LEU A 141 6.99 4.83 10.29
N GLN A 142 5.87 4.18 10.64
CA GLN A 142 5.37 4.13 12.02
C GLN A 142 6.42 3.53 12.99
N ASN A 143 7.13 2.50 12.54
CA ASN A 143 8.17 1.87 13.36
C ASN A 143 9.40 2.78 13.54
N ALA A 144 9.78 3.53 12.49
CA ALA A 144 10.89 4.48 12.54
C ALA A 144 10.57 5.69 13.44
N LEU A 145 9.34 6.20 13.41
CA LEU A 145 8.91 7.37 14.20
C LEU A 145 8.68 7.06 15.69
N GLY A 146 8.80 5.82 16.10
CA GLY A 146 8.73 5.41 17.49
C GLY A 146 7.76 4.30 17.80
N LYS A 147 7.90 3.70 18.97
CA LYS A 147 7.07 2.59 19.41
C LYS A 147 5.60 2.99 19.51
N ARG A 148 4.71 2.07 19.18
CA ARG A 148 3.27 2.26 19.32
C ARG A 148 2.92 2.71 20.73
N GLY A 149 2.37 3.93 20.85
CA GLY A 149 2.02 4.55 22.13
C GLY A 149 3.00 5.59 22.64
N GLU A 150 4.22 5.70 22.11
CA GLU A 150 5.24 6.68 22.57
C GLU A 150 5.57 7.75 21.52
N GLY A 151 5.37 7.47 20.22
CA GLY A 151 5.62 8.36 19.08
C GLY A 151 4.34 8.88 18.41
N PRO A 152 4.47 9.62 17.31
CA PRO A 152 3.35 10.02 16.47
C PRO A 152 2.64 8.80 15.90
N ILE A 153 1.39 8.95 15.49
CA ILE A 153 0.59 7.87 14.89
C ILE A 153 0.38 8.17 13.41
N ILE A 154 0.77 7.24 12.55
CA ILE A 154 0.46 7.27 11.12
C ILE A 154 -0.99 6.83 10.94
N TRP A 155 -1.87 7.74 10.58
CA TRP A 155 -3.29 7.52 10.41
C TRP A 155 -3.81 7.81 8.99
N ARG A 156 -2.92 8.29 8.10
CA ARG A 156 -3.20 8.51 6.68
C ARG A 156 -2.24 7.68 5.82
N SER A 157 -2.64 7.33 4.62
CA SER A 157 -1.79 6.63 3.67
C SER A 157 -0.64 7.49 3.16
N CYS A 158 -0.90 8.72 2.74
CA CYS A 158 0.12 9.62 2.20
C CYS A 158 0.82 10.39 3.31
N ASN A 159 2.16 10.27 3.36
CA ASN A 159 3.02 10.88 4.38
C ASN A 159 4.23 11.56 3.73
N PRO A 160 4.05 12.73 3.07
CA PRO A 160 5.16 13.49 2.50
C PRO A 160 6.10 14.02 3.60
N TYR A 161 7.33 14.38 3.23
CA TYR A 161 8.41 14.73 4.17
C TYR A 161 8.03 15.82 5.17
N HIS A 162 7.39 16.90 4.71
CA HIS A 162 6.94 17.99 5.61
C HIS A 162 6.03 17.48 6.71
N ARG A 163 5.14 16.53 6.37
CA ARG A 163 4.22 15.95 7.34
C ARG A 163 4.95 15.04 8.34
N VAL A 164 5.94 14.28 7.88
CA VAL A 164 6.79 13.47 8.77
C VAL A 164 7.53 14.38 9.75
N TRP A 165 8.07 15.46 9.25
CA TRP A 165 8.72 16.48 10.09
C TRP A 165 7.75 17.10 11.11
N GLU A 166 6.55 17.50 10.71
CA GLU A 166 5.50 17.99 11.63
C GLU A 166 5.16 16.97 12.73
N MET A 167 5.10 15.70 12.39
CA MET A 167 4.84 14.63 13.34
C MET A 167 5.99 14.42 14.33
N LEU A 168 7.22 14.63 13.91
CA LEU A 168 8.41 14.56 14.77
C LEU A 168 8.45 15.75 15.74
N GLU A 169 8.17 16.97 15.26
CA GLU A 169 8.13 18.17 16.09
C GLU A 169 6.95 18.19 17.08
N ASN A 170 5.80 17.63 16.68
CA ASN A 170 4.56 17.69 17.46
C ASN A 170 3.91 16.30 17.65
N PRO A 171 4.59 15.34 18.28
CA PRO A 171 4.11 13.95 18.38
C PRO A 171 2.78 13.81 19.16
N GLY A 172 2.45 14.78 20.00
CA GLY A 172 1.21 14.78 20.79
C GLY A 172 -0.03 15.19 19.99
N GLU A 173 0.11 15.91 18.87
CA GLU A 173 -1.05 16.37 18.09
C GLU A 173 -1.69 15.26 17.27
N THR A 174 -0.90 14.37 16.71
CA THR A 174 -1.40 13.22 15.93
C THR A 174 -2.23 12.25 16.78
N ARG A 175 -2.03 12.21 18.10
CA ARG A 175 -2.82 11.36 19.02
C ARG A 175 -4.21 11.91 19.31
N LYS A 176 -4.45 13.21 19.19
CA LYS A 176 -5.75 13.83 19.47
C LYS A 176 -6.83 13.38 18.47
N PHE A 177 -6.46 13.06 17.22
CA PHE A 177 -7.41 12.62 16.21
C PHE A 177 -7.93 11.20 16.42
N VAL A 178 -7.17 10.34 17.09
CA VAL A 178 -7.58 8.95 17.38
C VAL A 178 -8.54 8.86 18.58
N SER A 179 -8.54 9.85 19.45
CA SER A 179 -9.36 9.87 20.67
C SER A 179 -10.79 10.42 20.47
N VAL A 180 -11.09 11.00 19.30
CA VAL A 180 -12.41 11.62 19.01
C VAL A 180 -13.41 10.62 18.45
N GLU A 181 -12.98 9.50 17.90
CA GLU A 181 -13.87 8.47 17.33
C GLU A 181 -14.41 7.44 18.33
N SER A 182 -14.10 7.57 19.61
CA SER A 182 -14.57 6.66 20.68
C SER A 182 -15.68 7.27 21.55
N ARG A 183 -16.51 8.15 20.99
CA ARG A 183 -17.71 8.67 21.65
C ARG A 183 -18.97 8.29 20.93
#